data_f9a00ce66f1f97c0db36afdce3956f0f
#
_entry.id   f9a00ce66f1f97c0db36afdce3956f0f
#
_cell.length_a   1.000
_cell.length_b   1.000
_cell.length_c   1.000
_cell.angle_alpha   90.00
_cell.angle_beta   90.00
_cell.angle_gamma   90.00
#
_symmetry.space_group_name_H-M   'P 1'
#
loop_
_entity.id
_entity.type
_entity.pdbx_description
1 polymer ?
#
loop_
_entity_poly.entity_id
_entity_poly.type
_entity_poly.pdbx_seq_one_letter_code
_entity_poly.pdbx_strand_id
1 'polypeptide(L)'
;MPFQRQVSHALDEEHRANLAFLGRVEQAFARAPRSANAGFPELARLATSFAQQIERDIGRHFDFEERELFPLLEAAGEGDIAGLLRDEHGAIREVAAELLPLARGAAAGTLDAAGWDALKRGTSELVERQVAHIQKETMALLPMLDDLLDEETDRGLAFAYACV
;
A
#
# COMPACT_ATOMS: atom_id res chain seq x y z
N MET A 1 18.30 -2.80 12.20
CA MET A 1 19.46 -3.04 11.32
C MET A 1 18.95 -3.05 9.89
N PRO A 2 19.74 -2.69 8.89
CA PRO A 2 19.29 -2.86 7.50
C PRO A 2 19.14 -4.36 7.22
N PHE A 3 18.13 -4.70 6.42
CA PHE A 3 17.92 -6.08 5.96
C PHE A 3 19.10 -6.54 5.12
N GLN A 4 19.35 -7.86 5.04
CA GLN A 4 20.49 -8.42 4.30
C GLN A 4 20.10 -8.80 2.87
N ARG A 5 18.84 -9.16 2.64
CA ARG A 5 18.35 -9.59 1.35
C ARG A 5 17.89 -8.42 0.48
N GLN A 6 18.14 -8.52 -0.83
CA GLN A 6 17.80 -7.48 -1.80
C GLN A 6 16.28 -7.27 -1.89
N VAL A 7 15.52 -8.37 -1.87
CA VAL A 7 14.05 -8.29 -1.89
C VAL A 7 13.51 -7.62 -0.62
N SER A 8 14.05 -7.95 0.57
CA SER A 8 13.65 -7.30 1.82
C SER A 8 13.97 -5.81 1.83
N HIS A 9 15.10 -5.40 1.27
CA HIS A 9 15.44 -3.99 1.07
C HIS A 9 14.45 -3.28 0.14
N ALA A 10 14.14 -3.88 -1.01
CA ALA A 10 13.25 -3.28 -2.00
C ALA A 10 11.85 -3.08 -1.40
N LEU A 11 11.33 -4.07 -0.69
CA LEU A 11 10.04 -3.98 0.00
C LEU A 11 10.05 -2.89 1.09
N ASP A 12 11.08 -2.83 1.94
CA ASP A 12 11.18 -1.81 3.00
C ASP A 12 11.26 -0.39 2.43
N GLU A 13 11.98 -0.18 1.33
CA GLU A 13 12.03 1.12 0.65
C GLU A 13 10.66 1.51 0.07
N GLU A 14 9.96 0.58 -0.56
CA GLU A 14 8.61 0.83 -1.08
C GLU A 14 7.60 1.10 0.06
N HIS A 15 7.65 0.35 1.14
CA HIS A 15 6.84 0.58 2.33
C HIS A 15 7.00 1.99 2.88
N ARG A 16 8.25 2.46 3.03
CA ARG A 16 8.54 3.83 3.49
C ARG A 16 8.02 4.88 2.52
N ALA A 17 8.22 4.68 1.23
CA ALA A 17 7.73 5.60 0.21
C ALA A 17 6.19 5.66 0.20
N ASN A 18 5.53 4.51 0.33
CA ASN A 18 4.09 4.37 0.40
C ASN A 18 3.51 5.10 1.62
N LEU A 19 4.04 4.83 2.82
CA LEU A 19 3.59 5.52 4.03
C LEU A 19 3.81 7.03 3.98
N ALA A 20 4.94 7.49 3.44
CA ALA A 20 5.21 8.92 3.27
C ALA A 20 4.22 9.58 2.29
N PHE A 21 3.87 8.89 1.21
CA PHE A 21 2.89 9.39 0.24
C PHE A 21 1.48 9.43 0.85
N LEU A 22 1.02 8.33 1.46
CA LEU A 22 -0.29 8.24 2.10
C LEU A 22 -0.47 9.29 3.20
N GLY A 23 0.56 9.55 4.01
CA GLY A 23 0.53 10.60 5.02
C GLY A 23 0.36 12.00 4.41
N ARG A 24 0.98 12.28 3.26
CA ARG A 24 0.76 13.55 2.54
C ARG A 24 -0.67 13.66 1.99
N VAL A 25 -1.19 12.59 1.42
CA VAL A 25 -2.58 12.54 0.90
C VAL A 25 -3.57 12.79 2.02
N GLU A 26 -3.44 12.07 3.13
CA GLU A 26 -4.31 12.23 4.30
C GLU A 26 -4.32 13.68 4.81
N GLN A 27 -3.15 14.26 5.01
CA GLN A 27 -3.03 15.65 5.47
C GLN A 27 -3.64 16.65 4.49
N ALA A 28 -3.42 16.46 3.18
CA ALA A 28 -3.97 17.34 2.17
C ALA A 28 -5.50 17.25 2.10
N PHE A 29 -6.05 16.03 2.13
CA PHE A 29 -7.49 15.83 2.11
C PHE A 29 -8.15 16.32 3.40
N ALA A 30 -7.55 16.09 4.57
CA ALA A 30 -8.06 16.60 5.84
C ALA A 30 -8.22 18.14 5.84
N ARG A 31 -7.29 18.85 5.19
CA ARG A 31 -7.32 20.32 5.08
C ARG A 31 -8.18 20.85 3.94
N ALA A 32 -8.56 19.99 3.00
CA ALA A 32 -9.32 20.40 1.82
C ALA A 32 -10.70 20.92 2.23
N PRO A 33 -11.17 22.05 1.65
CA PRO A 33 -12.54 22.49 1.81
C PRO A 33 -13.52 21.46 1.26
N ARG A 34 -14.71 21.34 1.85
CA ARG A 34 -15.78 20.43 1.39
C ARG A 34 -16.31 20.75 -0.03
N SER A 35 -15.91 21.86 -0.59
CA SER A 35 -16.27 22.33 -1.94
C SER A 35 -15.05 22.53 -2.84
N ALA A 36 -13.98 21.75 -2.63
CA ALA A 36 -12.70 21.89 -3.33
C ALA A 36 -12.74 21.40 -4.80
N ASN A 37 -13.78 21.75 -5.55
CA ASN A 37 -13.96 21.22 -6.91
C ASN A 37 -13.33 22.10 -8.01
N ALA A 38 -13.17 23.39 -7.78
CA ALA A 38 -12.56 24.28 -8.75
C ALA A 38 -11.58 25.23 -8.05
N GLY A 39 -10.36 25.33 -8.56
CA GLY A 39 -9.36 26.25 -8.02
C GLY A 39 -8.28 25.63 -7.14
N PHE A 40 -8.23 24.29 -7.02
CA PHE A 40 -7.20 23.58 -6.27
C PHE A 40 -6.44 22.56 -7.15
N PRO A 41 -5.65 23.01 -8.15
CA PRO A 41 -5.00 22.12 -9.12
C PRO A 41 -3.99 21.16 -8.48
N GLU A 42 -3.37 21.53 -7.37
CA GLU A 42 -2.44 20.65 -6.65
C GLU A 42 -3.17 19.52 -5.94
N LEU A 43 -4.35 19.80 -5.37
CA LEU A 43 -5.19 18.79 -4.75
C LEU A 43 -5.72 17.79 -5.80
N ALA A 44 -6.10 18.27 -6.98
CA ALA A 44 -6.52 17.42 -8.09
C ALA A 44 -5.37 16.51 -8.58
N ARG A 45 -4.15 17.04 -8.72
CA ARG A 45 -2.97 16.23 -9.05
C ARG A 45 -2.67 15.17 -8.00
N LEU A 46 -2.74 15.54 -6.73
CA LEU A 46 -2.54 14.59 -5.62
C LEU A 46 -3.61 13.50 -5.62
N ALA A 47 -4.87 13.85 -5.84
CA ALA A 47 -5.96 12.89 -5.96
C ALA A 47 -5.78 11.95 -7.17
N THR A 48 -5.25 12.45 -8.30
CA THR A 48 -4.89 11.61 -9.45
C THR A 48 -3.80 10.60 -9.09
N SER A 49 -2.73 11.05 -8.43
CA SER A 49 -1.66 10.16 -7.99
C SER A 49 -2.14 9.13 -6.96
N PHE A 50 -3.04 9.55 -6.07
CA PHE A 50 -3.65 8.65 -5.08
C PHE A 50 -4.52 7.57 -5.75
N ALA A 51 -5.35 7.95 -6.74
CA ALA A 51 -6.12 6.99 -7.52
C ALA A 51 -5.23 5.97 -8.26
N GLN A 52 -4.10 6.42 -8.83
CA GLN A 52 -3.13 5.55 -9.49
C GLN A 52 -2.49 4.56 -8.52
N GLN A 53 -2.13 5.02 -7.32
CA GLN A 53 -1.57 4.15 -6.29
C GLN A 53 -2.57 3.09 -5.83
N ILE A 54 -3.83 3.46 -5.57
CA ILE A 54 -4.89 2.51 -5.23
C ILE A 54 -5.07 1.47 -6.33
N GLU A 55 -5.10 1.90 -7.59
CA GLU A 55 -5.43 1.05 -8.73
C GLU A 55 -4.30 0.10 -9.12
N ARG A 56 -3.05 0.52 -8.99
CA ARG A 56 -1.88 -0.20 -9.51
C ARG A 56 -0.97 -0.73 -8.41
N ASP A 57 -0.52 0.15 -7.53
CA ASP A 57 0.63 -0.16 -6.68
C ASP A 57 0.23 -1.10 -5.53
N ILE A 58 -0.93 -0.86 -4.90
CA ILE A 58 -1.43 -1.76 -3.84
C ILE A 58 -1.69 -3.17 -4.41
N GLY A 59 -2.35 -3.27 -5.56
CA GLY A 59 -2.64 -4.56 -6.19
C GLY A 59 -1.38 -5.33 -6.56
N ARG A 60 -0.44 -4.66 -7.23
CA ARG A 60 0.82 -5.24 -7.70
C ARG A 60 1.71 -5.73 -6.55
N HIS A 61 1.86 -4.92 -5.52
CA HIS A 61 2.65 -5.24 -4.34
C HIS A 61 2.09 -6.48 -3.63
N PHE A 62 0.81 -6.46 -3.29
CA PHE A 62 0.16 -7.59 -2.63
C PHE A 62 0.12 -8.87 -3.48
N ASP A 63 -0.07 -8.74 -4.80
CA ASP A 63 -0.02 -9.87 -5.71
C ASP A 63 1.36 -10.52 -5.77
N PHE A 64 2.43 -9.74 -5.69
CA PHE A 64 3.78 -10.26 -5.61
C PHE A 64 4.00 -11.04 -4.31
N GLU A 65 3.64 -10.47 -3.18
CA GLU A 65 3.81 -11.10 -1.88
C GLU A 65 3.01 -12.41 -1.78
N GLU A 66 1.75 -12.39 -2.20
CA GLU A 66 0.89 -13.55 -2.15
C GLU A 66 1.33 -14.70 -3.06
N ARG A 67 1.95 -14.38 -4.21
CA ARG A 67 2.39 -15.40 -5.17
C ARG A 67 3.81 -15.88 -4.92
N GLU A 68 4.71 -15.00 -4.52
CA GLU A 68 6.13 -15.31 -4.47
C GLU A 68 6.64 -15.49 -3.04
N LEU A 69 6.15 -14.72 -2.06
CA LEU A 69 6.71 -14.72 -0.72
C LEU A 69 5.93 -15.59 0.27
N PHE A 70 4.61 -15.49 0.29
CA PHE A 70 3.79 -16.24 1.25
C PHE A 70 3.93 -17.77 1.10
N PRO A 71 4.04 -18.35 -0.11
CA PRO A 71 4.32 -19.78 -0.24
C PRO A 71 5.64 -20.22 0.39
N LEU A 72 6.66 -19.34 0.43
CA LEU A 72 7.93 -19.64 1.10
C LEU A 72 7.77 -19.71 2.62
N LEU A 73 6.97 -18.80 3.20
CA LEU A 73 6.64 -18.84 4.61
C LEU A 73 5.84 -20.10 4.97
N GLU A 74 4.84 -20.43 4.16
CA GLU A 74 4.02 -21.63 4.34
C GLU A 74 4.88 -22.90 4.31
N ALA A 75 5.82 -22.99 3.38
CA ALA A 75 6.77 -24.11 3.28
C ALA A 75 7.73 -24.17 4.46
N ALA A 76 8.04 -23.04 5.09
CA ALA A 76 8.87 -22.94 6.29
C ALA A 76 8.09 -23.23 7.61
N GLY A 77 6.78 -23.43 7.53
CA GLY A 77 5.92 -23.66 8.71
C GLY A 77 5.31 -22.40 9.32
N GLU A 78 5.47 -21.24 8.67
CA GLU A 78 4.96 -19.94 9.12
C GLU A 78 3.64 -19.55 8.41
N GLY A 79 2.80 -20.53 8.12
CA GLY A 79 1.53 -20.35 7.41
C GLY A 79 0.53 -19.44 8.13
N ASP A 80 0.59 -19.36 9.47
CA ASP A 80 -0.29 -18.50 10.27
C ASP A 80 -0.03 -17.01 9.96
N ILE A 81 1.25 -16.61 9.80
CA ILE A 81 1.62 -15.25 9.43
C ILE A 81 1.19 -14.94 7.99
N ALA A 82 1.47 -15.85 7.06
CA ALA A 82 1.06 -15.69 5.67
C ALA A 82 -0.48 -15.56 5.54
N GLY A 83 -1.24 -16.34 6.31
CA GLY A 83 -2.70 -16.25 6.38
C GLY A 83 -3.19 -14.91 6.91
N LEU A 84 -2.61 -14.43 8.01
CA LEU A 84 -2.94 -13.13 8.60
C LEU A 84 -2.69 -11.97 7.63
N LEU A 85 -1.52 -11.94 6.99
CA LEU A 85 -1.17 -10.88 6.03
C LEU A 85 -2.09 -10.92 4.81
N ARG A 86 -2.45 -12.11 4.31
CA ARG A 86 -3.41 -12.27 3.20
C ARG A 86 -4.80 -11.75 3.55
N ASP A 87 -5.28 -11.98 4.77
CA ASP A 87 -6.56 -11.44 5.24
C ASP A 87 -6.52 -9.91 5.33
N GLU A 88 -5.41 -9.34 5.78
CA GLU A 88 -5.20 -7.89 5.82
C GLU A 88 -5.16 -7.28 4.41
N HIS A 89 -4.49 -7.93 3.44
CA HIS A 89 -4.54 -7.54 2.03
C HIS A 89 -5.98 -7.45 1.51
N GLY A 90 -6.80 -8.46 1.82
CA GLY A 90 -8.22 -8.45 1.46
C GLY A 90 -8.94 -7.22 1.99
N ALA A 91 -8.79 -6.94 3.29
CA ALA A 91 -9.42 -5.79 3.93
C ALA A 91 -8.92 -4.43 3.39
N ILE A 92 -7.63 -4.33 3.06
CA ILE A 92 -7.06 -3.12 2.45
C ILE A 92 -7.58 -2.93 1.02
N ARG A 93 -7.65 -4.00 0.22
CA ARG A 93 -8.23 -3.96 -1.13
C ARG A 93 -9.69 -3.51 -1.14
N GLU A 94 -10.49 -3.94 -0.15
CA GLU A 94 -11.90 -3.50 -0.02
C GLU A 94 -11.98 -1.99 0.20
N VAL A 95 -11.24 -1.44 1.17
CA VAL A 95 -11.20 0.00 1.42
C VAL A 95 -10.68 0.76 0.19
N ALA A 96 -9.63 0.26 -0.46
CA ALA A 96 -9.07 0.85 -1.66
C ALA A 96 -10.08 0.90 -2.82
N ALA A 97 -10.87 -0.16 -3.01
CA ALA A 97 -11.91 -0.22 -4.04
C ALA A 97 -13.03 0.82 -3.80
N GLU A 98 -13.43 1.04 -2.55
CA GLU A 98 -14.40 2.07 -2.19
C GLU A 98 -13.85 3.49 -2.40
N LEU A 99 -12.56 3.70 -2.14
CA LEU A 99 -11.89 4.99 -2.29
C LEU A 99 -11.62 5.39 -3.75
N LEU A 100 -11.39 4.43 -4.63
CA LEU A 100 -10.98 4.70 -6.01
C LEU A 100 -11.94 5.64 -6.76
N PRO A 101 -13.28 5.44 -6.77
CA PRO A 101 -14.20 6.36 -7.42
C PRO A 101 -14.21 7.76 -6.77
N LEU A 102 -14.03 7.84 -5.44
CA LEU A 102 -13.94 9.12 -4.73
C LEU A 102 -12.65 9.87 -5.09
N ALA A 103 -11.50 9.19 -5.13
CA ALA A 103 -10.24 9.78 -5.55
C ALA A 103 -10.31 10.31 -6.99
N ARG A 104 -10.92 9.55 -7.91
CA ARG A 104 -11.17 9.97 -9.29
C ARG A 104 -12.12 11.17 -9.35
N GLY A 105 -13.18 11.19 -8.54
CA GLY A 105 -14.08 12.32 -8.41
C GLY A 105 -13.40 13.59 -7.91
N ALA A 106 -12.49 13.46 -6.91
CA ALA A 106 -11.68 14.57 -6.42
C ALA A 106 -10.72 15.10 -7.51
N ALA A 107 -10.07 14.19 -8.26
CA ALA A 107 -9.19 14.54 -9.37
C ALA A 107 -9.93 15.30 -10.49
N ALA A 108 -11.17 14.88 -10.77
CA ALA A 108 -12.05 15.52 -11.78
C ALA A 108 -12.77 16.78 -11.28
N GLY A 109 -12.68 17.09 -9.98
CA GLY A 109 -13.41 18.21 -9.38
C GLY A 109 -14.93 18.02 -9.35
N THR A 110 -15.41 16.79 -9.21
CA THR A 110 -16.85 16.44 -9.28
C THR A 110 -17.44 15.98 -7.95
N LEU A 111 -16.63 15.92 -6.87
CA LEU A 111 -17.15 15.53 -5.57
C LEU A 111 -18.02 16.62 -4.94
N ASP A 112 -19.15 16.23 -4.41
CA ASP A 112 -19.94 17.05 -3.49
C ASP A 112 -19.37 17.00 -2.07
N ALA A 113 -20.00 17.70 -1.14
CA ALA A 113 -19.56 17.74 0.26
C ALA A 113 -19.58 16.36 0.93
N ALA A 114 -20.57 15.52 0.61
CA ALA A 114 -20.66 14.15 1.14
C ALA A 114 -19.55 13.26 0.60
N GLY A 115 -19.23 13.38 -0.70
CA GLY A 115 -18.11 12.70 -1.33
C GLY A 115 -16.75 13.08 -0.73
N TRP A 116 -16.54 14.37 -0.44
CA TRP A 116 -15.35 14.82 0.27
C TRP A 116 -15.23 14.26 1.70
N ASP A 117 -16.35 14.23 2.43
CA ASP A 117 -16.35 13.64 3.77
C ASP A 117 -16.09 12.13 3.74
N ALA A 118 -16.62 11.42 2.75
CA ALA A 118 -16.38 10.01 2.54
C ALA A 118 -14.90 9.74 2.16
N LEU A 119 -14.33 10.53 1.24
CA LEU A 119 -12.92 10.44 0.84
C LEU A 119 -11.98 10.65 2.04
N LYS A 120 -12.24 11.65 2.88
CA LYS A 120 -11.42 11.93 4.07
C LYS A 120 -11.44 10.75 5.04
N ARG A 121 -12.64 10.24 5.38
CA ARG A 121 -12.76 9.10 6.31
C ARG A 121 -12.09 7.85 5.78
N GLY A 122 -12.38 7.50 4.53
CA GLY A 122 -11.81 6.29 3.93
C GLY A 122 -10.30 6.40 3.75
N THR A 123 -9.76 7.59 3.46
CA THR A 123 -8.30 7.79 3.38
C THR A 123 -7.65 7.58 4.76
N SER A 124 -8.21 8.10 5.84
CA SER A 124 -7.70 7.84 7.19
C SER A 124 -7.74 6.34 7.53
N GLU A 125 -8.83 5.66 7.20
CA GLU A 125 -8.92 4.21 7.41
C GLU A 125 -7.87 3.44 6.60
N LEU A 126 -7.66 3.79 5.32
CA LEU A 126 -6.64 3.17 4.50
C LEU A 126 -5.24 3.37 5.10
N VAL A 127 -4.93 4.58 5.57
CA VAL A 127 -3.65 4.90 6.20
C VAL A 127 -3.44 4.07 7.47
N GLU A 128 -4.43 3.99 8.34
CA GLU A 128 -4.34 3.20 9.58
C GLU A 128 -4.09 1.71 9.28
N ARG A 129 -4.81 1.13 8.32
CA ARG A 129 -4.64 -0.26 7.91
C ARG A 129 -3.25 -0.50 7.30
N GLN A 130 -2.80 0.36 6.40
CA GLN A 130 -1.48 0.27 5.77
C GLN A 130 -0.35 0.41 6.80
N VAL A 131 -0.44 1.33 7.75
CA VAL A 131 0.55 1.48 8.83
C VAL A 131 0.64 0.20 9.65
N ALA A 132 -0.49 -0.35 10.09
CA ALA A 132 -0.52 -1.55 10.92
C ALA A 132 -0.01 -2.78 10.16
N HIS A 133 -0.35 -2.90 8.88
CA HIS A 133 0.08 -3.97 7.99
C HIS A 133 1.59 -3.92 7.73
N ILE A 134 2.11 -2.81 7.25
CA ILE A 134 3.54 -2.60 6.98
C ILE A 134 4.40 -2.79 8.24
N GLN A 135 3.90 -2.41 9.42
CA GLN A 135 4.60 -2.68 10.67
C GLN A 135 4.77 -4.18 10.92
N LYS A 136 3.74 -4.99 10.65
CA LYS A 136 3.83 -6.45 10.81
C LYS A 136 4.82 -7.05 9.82
N GLU A 137 4.79 -6.62 8.57
CA GLU A 137 5.74 -7.08 7.56
C GLU A 137 7.17 -6.72 7.93
N THR A 138 7.41 -5.48 8.33
CA THR A 138 8.74 -5.02 8.74
C THR A 138 9.26 -5.76 9.97
N MET A 139 8.36 -6.15 10.90
CA MET A 139 8.74 -6.82 12.14
C MET A 139 8.77 -8.35 12.04
N ALA A 140 8.08 -8.95 11.09
CA ALA A 140 7.96 -10.39 10.96
C ALA A 140 8.36 -10.89 9.55
N LEU A 141 7.67 -10.49 8.49
CA LEU A 141 7.92 -10.98 7.13
C LEU A 141 9.36 -10.72 6.67
N LEU A 142 9.81 -9.47 6.71
CA LEU A 142 11.13 -9.11 6.17
C LEU A 142 12.29 -9.78 6.92
N PRO A 143 12.30 -9.86 8.27
CA PRO A 143 13.31 -10.66 8.98
C PRO A 143 13.27 -12.15 8.64
N MET A 144 12.08 -12.73 8.49
CA MET A 144 11.95 -14.13 8.09
C MET A 144 12.51 -14.39 6.69
N LEU A 145 12.29 -13.49 5.73
CA LEU A 145 12.89 -13.58 4.40
C LEU A 145 14.41 -13.52 4.47
N ASP A 146 14.95 -12.65 5.32
CA ASP A 146 16.42 -12.57 5.54
C ASP A 146 17.01 -13.87 6.04
N ASP A 147 16.27 -14.61 6.86
CA ASP A 147 16.72 -15.89 7.43
C ASP A 147 16.49 -17.09 6.47
N LEU A 148 15.38 -17.06 5.72
CA LEU A 148 14.96 -18.21 4.88
C LEU A 148 15.61 -18.23 3.50
N LEU A 149 15.86 -17.06 2.90
CA LEU A 149 16.33 -16.99 1.52
C LEU A 149 17.84 -17.24 1.40
N ASP A 150 18.24 -18.04 0.43
CA ASP A 150 19.60 -18.06 -0.07
C ASP A 150 19.85 -16.91 -1.08
N GLU A 151 21.11 -16.69 -1.46
CA GLU A 151 21.47 -15.58 -2.35
C GLU A 151 20.92 -15.72 -3.78
N GLU A 152 20.70 -16.93 -4.26
CA GLU A 152 20.20 -17.17 -5.62
C GLU A 152 18.70 -16.88 -5.68
N THR A 153 17.94 -17.38 -4.71
CA THR A 153 16.50 -17.13 -4.57
C THR A 153 16.22 -15.65 -4.33
N ASP A 154 16.98 -15.00 -3.45
CA ASP A 154 16.86 -13.56 -3.18
C ASP A 154 17.05 -12.72 -4.45
N ARG A 155 18.10 -12.99 -5.25
CA ARG A 155 18.33 -12.28 -6.51
C ARG A 155 17.20 -12.50 -7.51
N GLY A 156 16.68 -13.73 -7.59
CA GLY A 156 15.53 -14.06 -8.43
C GLY A 156 14.28 -13.28 -8.06
N LEU A 157 13.97 -13.24 -6.77
CA LEU A 157 12.82 -12.51 -6.23
C LEU A 157 12.97 -10.98 -6.40
N ALA A 158 14.15 -10.43 -6.11
CA ALA A 158 14.41 -9.01 -6.29
C ALA A 158 14.28 -8.58 -7.77
N PHE A 159 14.76 -9.42 -8.69
CA PHE A 159 14.57 -9.19 -10.12
C PHE A 159 13.09 -9.28 -10.53
N ALA A 160 12.38 -10.31 -10.08
CA ALA A 160 10.95 -10.46 -10.35
C ALA A 160 10.15 -9.24 -9.84
N TYR A 161 10.46 -8.78 -8.62
CA TYR A 161 9.82 -7.61 -8.03
C TYR A 161 10.06 -6.31 -8.83
N ALA A 162 11.26 -6.12 -9.35
CA ALA A 162 11.60 -4.98 -10.17
C ALA A 162 10.92 -4.98 -11.56
N CYS A 163 10.46 -6.14 -12.03
CA CYS A 163 9.81 -6.32 -13.33
C CYS A 163 8.27 -6.22 -13.28
N VAL A 164 7.67 -6.12 -12.09
CA VAL A 164 6.20 -6.08 -11.88
C VAL A 164 5.65 -4.62 -11.90
#